data_812e5c1ba9869f6a739e82c37f004caf
#
_entry.id   812e5c1ba9869f6a739e82c37f004caf
#
_cell.length_a   1.000
_cell.length_b   1.000
_cell.length_c   1.000
_cell.angle_alpha   90.00
_cell.angle_beta   90.00
_cell.angle_gamma   90.00
#
_symmetry.space_group_name_H-M   'P 1'
#
loop_
_entity.id
_entity.type
_entity.pdbx_description
1 polymer ?
#
loop_
_entity_poly.entity_id
_entity_poly.type
_entity_poly.pdbx_seq_one_letter_code
_entity_poly.pdbx_strand_id
1 'polypeptide(L)'
;QGKVNTDQPLTVASLAGIVLDDEQAVLTGSWQRSMSTKSYIGSGYQHDSDQGKGDKTALFQTPAGLDGEYEVRFAFTPGSNRTKTLPVTVSHAAGKTTIIIDQTVVPPIKNRLISLGRFLFKASERAQVLVETTATTGHAIIDAVQFLTVAEADEQTQIAKGVRDEKRTAAELKELKSQLEKLTARQPQRQLVMSVQEEEEIGDTS
;
A
#
# COMPACT_ATOMS: atom_id res chain seq x y z
N GLN A 1 0.14 -8.05 19.92
CA GLN A 1 -0.04 -7.97 18.45
C GLN A 1 0.58 -6.66 17.99
N GLY A 2 1.78 -6.75 17.36
CA GLY A 2 2.53 -5.59 16.92
C GLY A 2 1.75 -4.84 15.84
N LYS A 3 1.52 -3.54 16.04
CA LYS A 3 1.14 -2.63 14.95
C LYS A 3 2.24 -2.75 13.90
N VAL A 4 1.90 -3.21 12.69
CA VAL A 4 2.80 -3.09 11.53
C VAL A 4 3.07 -1.60 11.38
N ASN A 5 4.26 -1.18 11.74
CA ASN A 5 4.67 0.22 11.63
C ASN A 5 4.87 0.54 10.14
N THR A 6 3.85 1.10 9.51
CA THR A 6 3.85 1.46 8.08
C THR A 6 4.78 2.62 7.76
N ASP A 7 5.37 3.25 8.76
CA ASP A 7 6.24 4.43 8.63
C ASP A 7 7.74 4.09 8.57
N GLN A 8 8.12 2.81 8.67
CA GLN A 8 9.51 2.42 8.52
C GLN A 8 9.87 2.25 7.04
N PRO A 9 11.06 2.66 6.61
CA PRO A 9 11.56 2.43 5.25
C PRO A 9 11.53 0.94 4.91
N LEU A 10 11.13 0.62 3.67
CA LEU A 10 11.26 -0.72 3.12
C LEU A 10 12.64 -0.86 2.48
N THR A 11 13.31 -1.99 2.68
CA THR A 11 14.52 -2.28 1.92
C THR A 11 14.17 -2.76 0.51
N VAL A 12 15.00 -2.45 -0.47
CA VAL A 12 14.86 -2.96 -1.84
C VAL A 12 14.76 -4.48 -1.85
N ALA A 13 15.62 -5.16 -1.05
CA ALA A 13 15.65 -6.62 -0.93
C ALA A 13 14.38 -7.25 -0.33
N SER A 14 13.53 -6.46 0.32
CA SER A 14 12.24 -6.93 0.87
C SER A 14 11.09 -6.92 -0.14
N LEU A 15 11.35 -6.45 -1.35
CA LEU A 15 10.40 -6.37 -2.45
C LEU A 15 10.67 -7.48 -3.46
N ALA A 16 9.61 -8.12 -3.95
CA ALA A 16 9.70 -9.14 -5.01
C ALA A 16 9.96 -8.50 -6.38
N GLY A 17 10.37 -9.31 -7.34
CA GLY A 17 10.62 -8.90 -8.71
C GLY A 17 11.89 -8.06 -8.87
N ILE A 18 11.93 -7.24 -9.91
CA ILE A 18 13.05 -6.33 -10.19
C ILE A 18 12.68 -4.96 -9.63
N VAL A 19 13.51 -4.44 -8.72
CA VAL A 19 13.32 -3.11 -8.13
C VAL A 19 14.51 -2.24 -8.47
N LEU A 20 14.24 -1.08 -9.03
CA LEU A 20 15.21 -0.03 -9.34
C LEU A 20 14.96 1.12 -8.37
N ASP A 21 15.90 1.38 -7.48
CA ASP A 21 15.87 2.48 -6.52
C ASP A 21 16.20 3.82 -7.19
N ASP A 22 15.84 4.94 -6.57
CA ASP A 22 16.16 6.28 -7.09
C ASP A 22 17.67 6.49 -7.32
N GLU A 23 18.51 5.81 -6.54
CA GLU A 23 19.97 5.82 -6.72
C GLU A 23 20.43 5.18 -8.04
N GLN A 24 19.61 4.34 -8.67
CA GLN A 24 19.90 3.68 -9.94
C GLN A 24 19.30 4.43 -11.15
N ALA A 25 18.50 5.47 -10.90
CA ALA A 25 17.93 6.28 -11.95
C ALA A 25 18.98 7.19 -12.61
N VAL A 26 18.89 7.34 -13.92
CA VAL A 26 19.66 8.35 -14.65
C VAL A 26 18.90 9.67 -14.54
N LEU A 27 19.47 10.61 -13.78
CA LEU A 27 18.86 11.91 -13.50
C LEU A 27 19.36 12.98 -14.46
N THR A 28 18.46 13.79 -15.00
CA THR A 28 18.76 15.02 -15.72
C THR A 28 18.25 16.20 -14.89
N GLY A 29 19.01 17.28 -14.87
CA GLY A 29 18.71 18.44 -14.02
C GLY A 29 19.08 18.23 -12.55
N SER A 30 18.73 19.19 -11.71
CA SER A 30 19.12 19.19 -10.29
C SER A 30 18.01 18.56 -9.43
N TRP A 31 18.23 17.34 -8.97
CA TRP A 31 17.39 16.65 -7.99
C TRP A 31 18.03 16.74 -6.60
N GLN A 32 17.21 16.76 -5.57
CA GLN A 32 17.64 16.82 -4.18
C GLN A 32 17.22 15.56 -3.44
N ARG A 33 18.17 14.90 -2.79
CA ARG A 33 17.90 13.75 -1.95
C ARG A 33 17.28 14.16 -0.62
N SER A 34 16.31 13.39 -0.15
CA SER A 34 15.66 13.59 1.14
C SER A 34 15.34 12.27 1.83
N MET A 35 15.27 12.32 3.16
CA MET A 35 14.81 11.25 4.05
C MET A 35 13.76 11.77 5.05
N SER A 36 13.22 12.96 4.80
CA SER A 36 12.32 13.64 5.76
C SER A 36 10.97 12.94 5.93
N THR A 37 10.47 12.30 4.86
CA THR A 37 9.24 11.48 4.92
C THR A 37 9.65 10.00 4.96
N LYS A 38 9.31 9.28 6.02
CA LYS A 38 9.82 7.91 6.25
C LYS A 38 9.19 6.81 5.37
N SER A 39 8.19 7.12 4.58
CA SER A 39 7.54 6.17 3.66
C SER A 39 8.30 5.97 2.35
N TYR A 40 9.62 5.84 2.39
CA TYR A 40 10.45 5.57 1.20
C TYR A 40 10.92 4.11 1.13
N ILE A 41 11.47 3.73 -0.02
CA ILE A 41 12.15 2.47 -0.29
C ILE A 41 13.66 2.76 -0.30
N GLY A 42 14.48 1.80 0.15
CA GLY A 42 15.93 1.96 0.18
C GLY A 42 16.41 2.95 1.23
N SER A 43 17.20 3.91 0.81
CA SER A 43 17.94 4.82 1.65
C SER A 43 17.44 6.27 1.65
N GLY A 44 16.38 6.57 0.86
CA GLY A 44 15.79 7.90 0.73
C GLY A 44 14.95 8.01 -0.53
N TYR A 45 14.71 9.23 -0.98
CA TYR A 45 14.00 9.55 -2.21
C TYR A 45 14.54 10.85 -2.81
N GLN A 46 14.30 11.12 -4.10
CA GLN A 46 14.66 12.39 -4.74
C GLN A 46 13.43 13.28 -4.93
N HIS A 47 13.66 14.59 -4.90
CA HIS A 47 12.64 15.59 -5.26
C HIS A 47 13.24 16.72 -6.12
N ASP A 48 12.40 17.36 -6.91
CA ASP A 48 12.79 18.41 -7.83
C ASP A 48 12.90 19.81 -7.19
N SER A 49 12.67 19.92 -5.87
CA SER A 49 12.64 21.17 -5.10
C SER A 49 11.57 22.17 -5.57
N ASP A 50 10.57 21.72 -6.33
CA ASP A 50 9.54 22.55 -6.96
C ASP A 50 10.13 23.61 -7.90
N GLN A 51 11.28 23.29 -8.55
CA GLN A 51 12.05 24.19 -9.41
C GLN A 51 12.46 23.48 -10.71
N GLY A 52 12.74 24.25 -11.76
CA GLY A 52 13.20 23.73 -13.06
C GLY A 52 12.16 22.80 -13.70
N LYS A 53 10.91 23.21 -13.68
CA LYS A 53 9.81 22.45 -14.28
C LYS A 53 9.99 22.31 -15.78
N GLY A 54 9.91 21.05 -16.27
CA GLY A 54 10.17 20.71 -17.66
C GLY A 54 11.63 20.37 -18.00
N ASP A 55 12.59 20.76 -17.14
CA ASP A 55 14.02 20.54 -17.38
C ASP A 55 14.58 19.31 -16.65
N LYS A 56 13.78 18.69 -15.78
CA LYS A 56 14.22 17.57 -14.96
C LYS A 56 13.54 16.28 -15.36
N THR A 57 14.37 15.24 -15.49
CA THR A 57 13.89 13.89 -15.76
C THR A 57 14.58 12.86 -14.88
N ALA A 58 13.93 11.72 -14.67
CA ALA A 58 14.52 10.54 -14.06
C ALA A 58 14.16 9.31 -14.90
N LEU A 59 15.18 8.63 -15.43
CA LEU A 59 15.03 7.42 -16.23
C LEU A 59 15.46 6.20 -15.41
N PHE A 60 14.51 5.33 -15.13
CA PHE A 60 14.74 4.00 -14.60
C PHE A 60 14.83 3.01 -15.77
N GLN A 61 15.90 2.24 -15.82
CA GLN A 61 16.13 1.27 -16.88
C GLN A 61 16.61 -0.05 -16.31
N THR A 62 15.98 -1.16 -16.70
CA THR A 62 16.40 -2.48 -16.26
C THR A 62 17.80 -2.83 -16.77
N PRO A 63 18.60 -3.60 -16.00
CA PRO A 63 19.97 -3.97 -16.40
C PRO A 63 20.00 -4.87 -17.64
N ALA A 64 18.93 -5.64 -17.87
CA ALA A 64 18.73 -6.51 -19.03
C ALA A 64 17.31 -6.35 -19.58
N GLY A 65 17.04 -6.85 -20.78
CA GLY A 65 15.70 -6.93 -21.35
C GLY A 65 14.80 -7.85 -20.51
N LEU A 66 13.52 -7.51 -20.48
CA LEU A 66 12.47 -8.35 -19.89
C LEU A 66 11.73 -9.06 -21.01
N ASP A 67 11.29 -10.30 -20.76
CA ASP A 67 10.49 -11.06 -21.73
C ASP A 67 9.15 -11.45 -21.10
N GLY A 68 8.05 -11.08 -21.77
CA GLY A 68 6.70 -11.36 -21.30
C GLY A 68 6.00 -10.16 -20.66
N GLU A 69 4.91 -10.45 -19.97
CA GLU A 69 4.05 -9.42 -19.34
C GLU A 69 4.46 -9.20 -17.89
N TYR A 70 4.61 -7.91 -17.54
CA TYR A 70 4.95 -7.45 -16.18
C TYR A 70 4.00 -6.37 -15.72
N GLU A 71 3.65 -6.41 -14.43
CA GLU A 71 3.08 -5.26 -13.74
C GLU A 71 4.20 -4.30 -13.35
N VAL A 72 4.08 -3.05 -13.79
CA VAL A 72 5.01 -1.96 -13.44
C VAL A 72 4.40 -1.13 -12.34
N ARG A 73 5.17 -0.90 -11.27
CA ARG A 73 4.76 -0.06 -10.14
C ARG A 73 5.75 1.06 -9.94
N PHE A 74 5.23 2.20 -9.52
CA PHE A 74 6.01 3.39 -9.21
C PHE A 74 5.87 3.75 -7.74
N ALA A 75 6.99 4.06 -7.08
CA ALA A 75 7.05 4.46 -5.69
C ALA A 75 7.31 5.95 -5.53
N PHE A 76 6.65 6.54 -4.54
CA PHE A 76 6.87 7.92 -4.12
C PHE A 76 6.39 8.13 -2.67
N THR A 77 6.90 9.20 -2.01
CA THR A 77 6.42 9.63 -0.71
C THR A 77 5.32 10.67 -0.87
N PRO A 78 4.06 10.38 -0.47
CA PRO A 78 2.94 11.31 -0.64
C PRO A 78 3.03 12.52 0.29
N GLY A 79 2.36 13.61 -0.08
CA GLY A 79 2.28 14.81 0.76
C GLY A 79 1.48 15.93 0.10
N SER A 80 0.94 16.85 0.92
CA SER A 80 0.07 17.93 0.44
C SER A 80 0.77 18.96 -0.46
N ASN A 81 2.09 19.05 -0.41
CA ASN A 81 2.91 19.92 -1.24
C ASN A 81 3.46 19.24 -2.50
N ARG A 82 2.99 18.02 -2.81
CA ARG A 82 3.42 17.26 -3.99
C ARG A 82 2.63 17.65 -5.23
N THR A 83 3.20 17.33 -6.40
CA THR A 83 2.50 17.51 -7.67
C THR A 83 1.29 16.59 -7.80
N LYS A 84 0.23 17.08 -8.44
CA LYS A 84 -0.95 16.28 -8.81
C LYS A 84 -0.88 15.74 -10.23
N THR A 85 0.11 16.16 -11.00
CA THR A 85 0.16 15.94 -12.44
C THR A 85 1.52 15.41 -12.89
N LEU A 86 2.14 14.48 -12.13
CA LEU A 86 3.42 13.91 -12.52
C LEU A 86 3.26 12.95 -13.69
N PRO A 87 3.84 13.25 -14.87
CA PRO A 87 3.84 12.31 -16.00
C PRO A 87 4.90 11.23 -15.77
N VAL A 88 4.46 9.97 -15.82
CA VAL A 88 5.30 8.77 -15.74
C VAL A 88 5.06 7.93 -16.98
N THR A 89 6.08 7.76 -17.81
CA THR A 89 5.99 7.08 -19.11
C THR A 89 6.68 5.74 -19.06
N VAL A 90 5.94 4.67 -19.35
CA VAL A 90 6.47 3.31 -19.51
C VAL A 90 6.72 3.04 -21.00
N SER A 91 7.96 2.64 -21.36
CA SER A 91 8.29 2.13 -22.68
C SER A 91 8.14 0.60 -22.71
N HIS A 92 7.32 0.07 -23.63
CA HIS A 92 6.94 -1.34 -23.70
C HIS A 92 6.82 -1.82 -25.18
N ALA A 93 6.57 -3.09 -25.41
CA ALA A 93 6.57 -3.72 -26.74
C ALA A 93 5.63 -3.06 -27.76
N ALA A 94 4.55 -2.43 -27.32
CA ALA A 94 3.58 -1.74 -28.17
C ALA A 94 3.83 -0.22 -28.28
N GLY A 95 4.93 0.29 -27.69
CA GLY A 95 5.27 1.72 -27.73
C GLY A 95 5.44 2.33 -26.35
N LYS A 96 4.85 3.48 -26.11
CA LYS A 96 4.95 4.22 -24.86
C LYS A 96 3.56 4.55 -24.30
N THR A 97 3.40 4.39 -23.00
CA THR A 97 2.18 4.78 -22.28
C THR A 97 2.55 5.74 -21.15
N THR A 98 1.92 6.92 -21.12
CA THR A 98 2.10 7.91 -20.07
C THR A 98 0.92 7.89 -19.11
N ILE A 99 1.21 7.79 -17.83
CA ILE A 99 0.26 7.81 -16.72
C ILE A 99 0.51 9.06 -15.89
N ILE A 100 -0.55 9.81 -15.57
CA ILE A 100 -0.47 10.99 -14.72
C ILE A 100 -0.71 10.58 -13.27
N ILE A 101 0.23 10.88 -12.39
CA ILE A 101 0.20 10.51 -10.99
C ILE A 101 -0.07 11.73 -10.09
N ASP A 102 -1.11 11.62 -9.26
CA ASP A 102 -1.35 12.55 -8.15
C ASP A 102 -0.57 12.09 -6.91
N GLN A 103 0.53 12.79 -6.62
CA GLN A 103 1.39 12.46 -5.48
C GLN A 103 0.90 13.04 -4.15
N THR A 104 -0.24 13.71 -4.12
CA THR A 104 -0.89 14.13 -2.87
C THR A 104 -1.69 12.99 -2.23
N VAL A 105 -2.00 11.96 -3.00
CA VAL A 105 -2.76 10.78 -2.57
C VAL A 105 -1.81 9.67 -2.10
N VAL A 106 -2.14 9.05 -0.97
CA VAL A 106 -1.36 7.93 -0.44
C VAL A 106 -1.45 6.74 -1.41
N PRO A 107 -0.32 6.18 -1.86
CA PRO A 107 -0.32 5.05 -2.77
C PRO A 107 -0.96 3.80 -2.14
N PRO A 108 -1.77 3.03 -2.90
CA PRO A 108 -2.57 1.93 -2.35
C PRO A 108 -1.75 0.69 -1.94
N ILE A 109 -0.57 0.49 -2.54
CA ILE A 109 0.26 -0.69 -2.28
C ILE A 109 1.31 -0.33 -1.22
N LYS A 110 1.17 -0.90 -0.02
CA LYS A 110 2.06 -0.67 1.14
C LYS A 110 2.25 0.81 1.50
N ASN A 111 1.31 1.70 1.13
CA ASN A 111 1.37 3.17 1.27
C ASN A 111 2.58 3.81 0.55
N ARG A 112 3.14 3.16 -0.47
CA ARG A 112 4.36 3.61 -1.18
C ARG A 112 4.29 3.44 -2.69
N LEU A 113 3.60 2.42 -3.17
CA LEU A 113 3.61 2.02 -4.58
C LEU A 113 2.22 2.17 -5.20
N ILE A 114 2.20 2.62 -6.45
CA ILE A 114 1.02 2.62 -7.30
C ILE A 114 1.31 1.77 -8.55
N SER A 115 0.33 0.99 -8.99
CA SER A 115 0.44 0.27 -10.27
C SER A 115 0.27 1.24 -11.43
N LEU A 116 1.20 1.20 -12.37
CA LEU A 116 1.12 1.92 -13.65
C LEU A 116 0.37 1.11 -14.70
N GLY A 117 0.18 -0.19 -14.45
CA GLY A 117 -0.45 -1.13 -15.36
C GLY A 117 0.39 -2.37 -15.64
N ARG A 118 -0.14 -3.23 -16.54
CA ARG A 118 0.56 -4.39 -17.06
C ARG A 118 0.99 -4.14 -18.49
N PHE A 119 2.23 -4.46 -18.81
CA PHE A 119 2.84 -4.17 -20.09
C PHE A 119 3.64 -5.37 -20.58
N LEU A 120 3.56 -5.64 -21.89
CA LEU A 120 4.37 -6.63 -22.55
C LEU A 120 5.74 -6.05 -22.88
N PHE A 121 6.81 -6.74 -22.52
CA PHE A 121 8.20 -6.40 -22.86
C PHE A 121 8.82 -7.45 -23.77
N LYS A 122 9.91 -7.08 -24.44
CA LYS A 122 10.71 -7.96 -25.31
C LYS A 122 12.13 -8.06 -24.76
N ALA A 123 12.67 -9.26 -24.70
CA ALA A 123 14.03 -9.52 -24.21
C ALA A 123 15.13 -8.72 -24.94
N SER A 124 14.87 -8.30 -26.18
CA SER A 124 15.80 -7.50 -26.99
C SER A 124 15.95 -6.05 -26.52
N GLU A 125 15.03 -5.55 -25.68
CA GLU A 125 14.98 -4.15 -25.24
C GLU A 125 14.94 -4.08 -23.71
N ARG A 126 15.67 -3.12 -23.15
CA ARG A 126 15.57 -2.84 -21.71
C ARG A 126 14.26 -2.15 -21.41
N ALA A 127 13.56 -2.59 -20.37
CA ALA A 127 12.37 -1.89 -19.91
C ALA A 127 12.75 -0.54 -19.31
N GLN A 128 11.97 0.50 -19.63
CA GLN A 128 12.24 1.86 -19.19
C GLN A 128 10.99 2.51 -18.60
N VAL A 129 11.21 3.26 -17.53
CA VAL A 129 10.21 4.17 -16.95
C VAL A 129 10.84 5.55 -16.85
N LEU A 130 10.27 6.50 -17.56
CA LEU A 130 10.70 7.90 -17.57
C LEU A 130 9.73 8.74 -16.75
N VAL A 131 10.27 9.51 -15.83
CA VAL A 131 9.56 10.53 -15.06
C VAL A 131 10.01 11.90 -15.55
N GLU A 132 9.06 12.78 -15.80
CA GLU A 132 9.31 14.14 -16.28
C GLU A 132 8.64 15.16 -15.37
N THR A 133 9.24 16.35 -15.23
CA THR A 133 8.65 17.45 -14.45
C THR A 133 7.84 18.42 -15.30
N THR A 134 7.58 18.09 -16.56
CA THR A 134 6.80 18.92 -17.48
C THR A 134 5.36 19.08 -16.99
N ALA A 135 4.86 20.31 -16.99
CA ALA A 135 3.50 20.65 -16.56
C ALA A 135 3.16 20.23 -15.12
N THR A 136 4.18 20.12 -14.25
CA THR A 136 3.98 19.85 -12.82
C THR A 136 3.98 21.14 -12.01
N THR A 137 3.19 21.15 -10.92
CA THR A 137 3.19 22.17 -9.86
C THR A 137 3.31 21.48 -8.53
N GLY A 138 4.10 22.03 -7.58
CA GLY A 138 4.46 21.35 -6.36
C GLY A 138 5.63 20.37 -6.55
N HIS A 139 6.12 19.78 -5.46
CA HIS A 139 7.28 18.90 -5.54
C HIS A 139 6.98 17.62 -6.31
N ALA A 140 7.80 17.31 -7.32
CA ALA A 140 7.83 16.00 -7.97
C ALA A 140 8.76 15.08 -7.19
N ILE A 141 8.28 13.90 -6.82
CA ILE A 141 8.99 12.90 -6.03
C ILE A 141 9.24 11.66 -6.87
N ILE A 142 10.45 11.13 -6.81
CA ILE A 142 10.79 9.80 -7.30
C ILE A 142 11.43 9.00 -6.17
N ASP A 143 11.15 7.70 -6.13
CA ASP A 143 11.67 6.80 -5.10
C ASP A 143 12.15 5.50 -5.78
N ALA A 144 11.24 4.63 -6.23
CA ALA A 144 11.63 3.40 -6.92
C ALA A 144 10.63 3.01 -8.01
N VAL A 145 11.10 2.14 -8.91
CA VAL A 145 10.26 1.42 -9.88
C VAL A 145 10.39 -0.07 -9.65
N GLN A 146 9.27 -0.78 -9.62
CA GLN A 146 9.21 -2.23 -9.46
C GLN A 146 8.58 -2.87 -10.69
N PHE A 147 9.20 -3.94 -11.20
CA PHE A 147 8.66 -4.80 -12.23
C PHE A 147 8.39 -6.17 -11.63
N LEU A 148 7.15 -6.61 -11.69
CA LEU A 148 6.69 -7.91 -11.22
C LEU A 148 6.17 -8.72 -12.40
N THR A 149 6.50 -9.99 -12.47
CA THR A 149 5.75 -10.91 -13.33
C THR A 149 4.27 -10.88 -12.94
N VAL A 150 3.38 -11.17 -13.90
CA VAL A 150 1.93 -11.21 -13.62
C VAL A 150 1.62 -12.17 -12.48
N ALA A 151 2.29 -13.32 -12.42
CA ALA A 151 2.10 -14.30 -11.35
C ALA A 151 2.44 -13.73 -9.96
N GLU A 152 3.60 -13.07 -9.80
CA GLU A 152 4.00 -12.41 -8.54
C GLU A 152 3.03 -11.29 -8.14
N ALA A 153 2.56 -10.50 -9.11
CA ALA A 153 1.63 -9.42 -8.87
C ALA A 153 0.25 -9.93 -8.40
N ASP A 154 -0.23 -11.00 -9.04
CA ASP A 154 -1.50 -11.65 -8.68
C ASP A 154 -1.42 -12.31 -7.30
N GLU A 155 -0.33 -13.01 -6.99
CA GLU A 155 -0.09 -13.57 -5.66
C GLU A 155 -0.12 -12.50 -4.56
N GLN A 156 0.61 -11.39 -4.74
CA GLN A 156 0.60 -10.28 -3.79
C GLN A 156 -0.79 -9.67 -3.61
N THR A 157 -1.57 -9.60 -4.70
CA THR A 157 -2.95 -9.09 -4.66
C THR A 157 -3.86 -10.03 -3.86
N GLN A 158 -3.74 -11.34 -4.02
CA GLN A 158 -4.52 -12.32 -3.26
C GLN A 158 -4.16 -12.30 -1.77
N ILE A 159 -2.86 -12.25 -1.44
CA ILE A 159 -2.40 -12.11 -0.05
C ILE A 159 -2.99 -10.84 0.58
N ALA A 160 -2.93 -9.70 -0.12
CA ALA A 160 -3.47 -8.44 0.38
C ALA A 160 -4.98 -8.47 0.60
N LYS A 161 -5.74 -9.17 -0.26
CA LYS A 161 -7.19 -9.41 -0.09
C LYS A 161 -7.46 -10.27 1.13
N GLY A 162 -6.75 -11.40 1.28
CA GLY A 162 -6.90 -12.28 2.43
C GLY A 162 -6.67 -11.56 3.76
N VAL A 163 -5.58 -10.80 3.89
CA VAL A 163 -5.30 -10.00 5.10
C VAL A 163 -6.39 -8.95 5.37
N ARG A 164 -6.97 -8.35 4.32
CA ARG A 164 -8.06 -7.37 4.47
C ARG A 164 -9.33 -8.05 4.97
N ASP A 165 -9.68 -9.20 4.42
CA ASP A 165 -10.87 -9.96 4.81
C ASP A 165 -10.75 -10.49 6.24
N GLU A 166 -9.60 -11.00 6.66
CA GLU A 166 -9.33 -11.39 8.04
C GLU A 166 -9.50 -10.22 9.03
N LYS A 167 -8.96 -9.03 8.68
CA LYS A 167 -9.12 -7.83 9.52
C LYS A 167 -10.57 -7.41 9.65
N ARG A 168 -11.34 -7.48 8.55
CA ARG A 168 -12.77 -7.15 8.56
C ARG A 168 -13.53 -8.12 9.46
N THR A 169 -13.33 -9.42 9.30
CA THR A 169 -13.97 -10.45 10.11
C THR A 169 -13.62 -10.31 11.59
N ALA A 170 -12.36 -10.00 11.93
CA ALA A 170 -11.94 -9.77 13.31
C ALA A 170 -12.60 -8.53 13.92
N ALA A 171 -12.78 -7.46 13.13
CA ALA A 171 -13.46 -6.25 13.58
C ALA A 171 -14.96 -6.49 13.82
N GLU A 172 -15.64 -7.20 12.93
CA GLU A 172 -17.04 -7.62 13.05
C GLU A 172 -17.25 -8.50 14.30
N LEU A 173 -16.36 -9.47 14.53
CA LEU A 173 -16.40 -10.33 15.70
C LEU A 173 -16.24 -9.56 17.02
N LYS A 174 -15.36 -8.57 17.03
CA LYS A 174 -15.16 -7.70 18.21
C LYS A 174 -16.42 -6.87 18.50
N GLU A 175 -17.04 -6.32 17.47
CA GLU A 175 -18.29 -5.56 17.62
C GLU A 175 -19.44 -6.43 18.13
N LEU A 176 -19.63 -7.64 17.56
CA LEU A 176 -20.65 -8.58 18.01
C LEU A 176 -20.46 -9.00 19.47
N LYS A 177 -19.20 -9.25 19.90
CA LYS A 177 -18.88 -9.56 21.30
C LYS A 177 -19.28 -8.39 22.22
N SER A 178 -18.98 -7.15 21.83
CA SER A 178 -19.36 -5.97 22.62
C SER A 178 -20.90 -5.81 22.73
N GLN A 179 -21.61 -6.11 21.65
CA GLN A 179 -23.09 -6.07 21.64
C GLN A 179 -23.66 -7.17 22.55
N LEU A 180 -23.09 -8.38 22.52
CA LEU A 180 -23.51 -9.48 23.37
C LEU A 180 -23.30 -9.15 24.86
N GLU A 181 -22.15 -8.58 25.22
CA GLU A 181 -21.88 -8.16 26.59
C GLU A 181 -22.91 -7.13 27.09
N LYS A 182 -23.25 -6.13 26.26
CA LYS A 182 -24.27 -5.13 26.58
C LYS A 182 -25.66 -5.74 26.78
N LEU A 183 -26.02 -6.72 25.93
CA LEU A 183 -27.31 -7.42 26.04
C LEU A 183 -27.36 -8.30 27.30
N THR A 184 -26.29 -9.04 27.57
CA THR A 184 -26.18 -9.89 28.78
C THR A 184 -26.24 -9.05 30.06
N ALA A 185 -25.59 -7.88 30.08
CA ALA A 185 -25.65 -6.97 31.22
C ALA A 185 -27.05 -6.37 31.45
N ARG A 186 -27.91 -6.35 30.45
CA ARG A 186 -29.31 -5.87 30.55
C ARG A 186 -30.31 -6.94 30.94
N GLN A 187 -29.91 -8.23 31.00
CA GLN A 187 -30.82 -9.29 31.45
C GLN A 187 -31.09 -9.11 32.94
N PRO A 188 -32.38 -9.08 33.37
CA PRO A 188 -32.71 -9.03 34.78
C PRO A 188 -32.22 -10.33 35.44
N GLN A 189 -31.54 -10.19 36.58
CA GLN A 189 -31.15 -11.35 37.39
C GLN A 189 -32.45 -12.02 37.85
N ARG A 190 -32.68 -13.27 37.45
CA ARG A 190 -33.75 -14.07 38.00
C ARG A 190 -33.38 -14.36 39.45
N GLN A 191 -34.12 -13.69 40.38
CA GLN A 191 -34.11 -14.14 41.77
C GLN A 191 -34.75 -15.51 41.82
N LEU A 192 -33.98 -16.53 42.21
CA LEU A 192 -34.51 -17.81 42.62
C LEU A 192 -35.28 -17.58 43.95
N VAL A 193 -36.58 -17.49 43.87
CA VAL A 193 -37.44 -17.55 45.05
C VAL A 193 -37.56 -19.02 45.41
N MET A 194 -36.88 -19.42 46.49
CA MET A 194 -37.14 -20.71 47.13
C MET A 194 -38.54 -20.67 47.76
N SER A 195 -39.50 -21.35 47.17
CA SER A 195 -40.75 -21.64 47.86
C SER A 195 -40.53 -22.74 48.88
N VAL A 196 -40.58 -22.39 50.15
CA VAL A 196 -40.67 -23.38 51.23
C VAL A 196 -42.12 -23.87 51.20
N GLN A 197 -42.34 -25.12 50.89
CA GLN A 197 -43.63 -25.80 51.17
C GLN A 197 -43.60 -26.17 52.64
N GLU A 198 -44.51 -25.57 53.45
CA GLU A 198 -44.83 -26.08 54.77
C GLU A 198 -45.60 -27.38 54.61
N GLU A 199 -45.06 -28.45 55.17
CA GLU A 199 -45.78 -29.70 55.35
C GLU A 199 -46.85 -29.48 56.43
N GLU A 200 -48.16 -29.62 56.10
CA GLU A 200 -49.25 -29.70 57.05
C GLU A 200 -49.09 -30.99 57.87
N GLU A 201 -48.86 -30.84 59.16
CA GLU A 201 -48.99 -31.93 60.14
C GLU A 201 -50.44 -32.37 60.17
N ILE A 202 -50.70 -33.55 59.65
CA ILE A 202 -52.00 -34.28 59.88
C ILE A 202 -52.00 -34.74 61.30
N GLY A 203 -52.72 -33.99 62.16
CA GLY A 203 -53.00 -34.44 63.51
C GLY A 203 -53.90 -35.69 63.55
N ASP A 204 -53.36 -36.74 64.09
CA ASP A 204 -54.12 -37.97 64.42
C ASP A 204 -54.91 -37.74 65.73
N THR A 205 -56.23 -37.84 65.63
CA THR A 205 -57.13 -37.89 66.82
C THR A 205 -57.75 -39.23 66.96
N SER A 206 -57.36 -39.96 68.01
CA SER A 206 -57.98 -40.95 68.87
C SER A 206 -58.07 -42.34 68.49
#